data_664aa92cd9c87df8d53a273ad5dca5aa
#
_entry.id   664aa92cd9c87df8d53a273ad5dca5aa
#
_cell.length_a   1.000
_cell.length_b   1.000
_cell.length_c   1.000
_cell.angle_alpha   90.00
_cell.angle_beta   90.00
_cell.angle_gamma   90.00
#
_symmetry.space_group_name_H-M   'P 1'
#
loop_
_entity.id
_entity.type
_entity.pdbx_description
1 polymer ?
#
loop_
_entity_poly.entity_id
_entity_poly.type
_entity_poly.pdbx_seq_one_letter_code
_entity_poly.pdbx_strand_id
1 'polypeptide(L)'
;MISSSSRLHSVNISVVTLATLLCGTCLLAAEKIGGTLRPNNPKLVKLPIAWPNGDEATMVVFGDRLLMLSSYRKIGGGEMYLRVHDLVTSNEVSRFGQDFSFACGFVNGKELNMFATRTSEKEWTKDVYRFRTTDLKTWKKEMVLPRIGKKYILNTSVCKDPKGYLMAYESDGPTGWETWLARSTDLSKWDRSNGLRFVGVVFANPTIRHVPPYHYLMFGTHRTASPITDYEYHLASTRYITCLMRSKDLITWELSPTKYPMLDAAVGEGINNTDADLFEYQGHAYIYYITGDQKTWGSGRLAMYAGTMKECLEAHFPANVPMVRYDARKAKFTYPKKK
;
A
#
# COMPACT_ATOMS: atom_id res chain seq x y z
N MET A 1 -12.55 -46.17 -7.20
CA MET A 1 -12.19 -45.34 -6.04
C MET A 1 -10.67 -45.19 -6.08
N ILE A 2 -10.20 -44.07 -6.62
CA ILE A 2 -8.79 -43.70 -6.63
C ILE A 2 -8.70 -42.32 -5.99
N SER A 3 -8.18 -42.31 -4.76
CA SER A 3 -7.94 -41.11 -3.99
C SER A 3 -6.62 -40.49 -4.41
N SER A 4 -6.66 -39.38 -5.12
CA SER A 4 -5.47 -38.57 -5.41
C SER A 4 -5.30 -37.50 -4.32
N SER A 5 -4.44 -37.78 -3.35
CA SER A 5 -3.98 -36.77 -2.40
C SER A 5 -2.93 -35.87 -3.06
N SER A 6 -3.31 -34.68 -3.50
CA SER A 6 -2.37 -33.65 -3.92
C SER A 6 -1.67 -33.07 -2.67
N ARG A 7 -0.45 -33.48 -2.42
CA ARG A 7 0.46 -32.84 -1.46
C ARG A 7 0.86 -31.48 -2.01
N LEU A 8 0.32 -30.43 -1.44
CA LEU A 8 0.83 -29.08 -1.60
C LEU A 8 2.23 -29.01 -0.96
N HIS A 9 3.25 -28.90 -1.80
CA HIS A 9 4.60 -28.61 -1.34
C HIS A 9 4.65 -27.17 -0.87
N SER A 10 4.78 -26.96 0.42
CA SER A 10 5.17 -25.68 0.99
C SER A 10 6.58 -25.36 0.51
N VAL A 11 6.72 -24.36 -0.33
CA VAL A 11 8.04 -23.85 -0.76
C VAL A 11 8.64 -23.11 0.45
N ASN A 12 9.49 -23.79 1.19
CA ASN A 12 10.37 -23.19 2.18
C ASN A 12 11.42 -22.35 1.41
N ILE A 13 11.18 -21.05 1.31
CA ILE A 13 12.18 -20.11 0.81
C ILE A 13 13.25 -19.97 1.88
N SER A 14 14.41 -20.58 1.69
CA SER A 14 15.51 -20.46 2.63
C SER A 14 16.05 -19.03 2.66
N VAL A 15 16.54 -18.60 3.80
CA VAL A 15 17.17 -17.26 4.05
C VAL A 15 18.22 -16.92 2.99
N VAL A 16 18.91 -17.91 2.45
CA VAL A 16 19.89 -17.75 1.37
C VAL A 16 19.23 -17.24 0.08
N THR A 17 18.00 -17.65 -0.22
CA THR A 17 17.29 -17.25 -1.44
C THR A 17 16.84 -15.79 -1.40
N LEU A 18 16.41 -15.29 -0.24
CA LEU A 18 16.03 -13.88 -0.11
C LEU A 18 17.26 -12.97 -0.18
N ALA A 19 18.35 -13.31 0.50
CA ALA A 19 19.60 -12.56 0.48
C ALA A 19 20.28 -12.60 -0.91
N THR A 20 20.19 -13.70 -1.65
CA THR A 20 20.79 -13.85 -2.99
C THR A 20 19.96 -13.18 -4.08
N LEU A 21 18.63 -13.12 -3.93
CA LEU A 21 17.75 -12.36 -4.84
C LEU A 21 17.86 -10.84 -4.61
N LEU A 22 18.26 -10.41 -3.42
CA LEU A 22 18.51 -9.01 -3.08
C LEU A 22 19.91 -8.52 -3.53
N CYS A 23 20.81 -9.42 -3.93
CA CYS A 23 22.14 -9.09 -4.41
C CYS A 23 22.13 -8.91 -5.94
N GLY A 24 22.09 -7.71 -6.36
CA GLY A 24 22.34 -6.96 -7.57
C GLY A 24 22.72 -7.59 -8.92
N THR A 25 22.23 -8.74 -9.37
CA THR A 25 22.60 -9.30 -10.68
C THR A 25 21.48 -9.43 -11.71
N CYS A 26 20.28 -8.90 -11.49
CA CYS A 26 19.22 -8.86 -12.50
C CYS A 26 19.03 -7.47 -13.11
N LEU A 27 20.12 -6.86 -13.59
CA LEU A 27 20.07 -5.66 -14.43
C LEU A 27 20.28 -6.08 -15.90
N LEU A 28 19.23 -6.34 -16.65
CA LEU A 28 19.32 -6.33 -18.12
C LEU A 28 17.98 -6.03 -18.80
N ALA A 29 18.10 -5.15 -19.79
CA ALA A 29 17.17 -4.82 -20.87
C ALA A 29 16.07 -3.79 -20.57
N ALA A 30 16.41 -2.51 -20.81
CA ALA A 30 15.42 -1.48 -21.12
C ALA A 30 15.28 -1.39 -22.64
N GLU A 31 14.13 -1.72 -23.18
CA GLU A 31 13.79 -1.35 -24.54
C GLU A 31 13.46 0.14 -24.66
N LYS A 32 14.09 0.79 -25.62
CA LYS A 32 13.72 2.14 -26.09
C LYS A 32 12.42 2.05 -26.87
N ILE A 33 11.36 2.59 -26.33
CA ILE A 33 10.14 2.86 -27.11
C ILE A 33 10.03 4.38 -27.29
N GLY A 34 9.95 4.79 -28.56
CA GLY A 34 10.00 6.17 -28.98
C GLY A 34 8.76 6.97 -28.65
N GLY A 35 9.00 8.23 -28.38
CA GLY A 35 8.17 9.37 -28.72
C GLY A 35 6.78 9.47 -28.11
N THR A 36 6.68 9.85 -26.83
CA THR A 36 5.52 10.56 -26.28
C THR A 36 5.95 11.43 -25.10
N LEU A 37 5.16 12.43 -24.75
CA LEU A 37 5.38 13.43 -23.70
C LEU A 37 5.52 12.85 -22.27
N ARG A 38 5.65 11.54 -22.14
CA ARG A 38 5.73 10.84 -20.85
C ARG A 38 7.09 10.19 -20.68
N PRO A 39 7.80 10.51 -19.61
CA PRO A 39 9.07 9.86 -19.29
C PRO A 39 8.85 8.37 -19.03
N ASN A 40 9.89 7.60 -19.29
CA ASN A 40 9.91 6.19 -18.93
C ASN A 40 9.68 6.03 -17.41
N ASN A 41 8.93 5.01 -17.03
CA ASN A 41 8.79 4.69 -15.62
C ASN A 41 10.13 4.31 -15.01
N PRO A 42 10.33 4.59 -13.71
CA PRO A 42 11.40 3.99 -12.95
C PRO A 42 11.37 2.46 -13.08
N LYS A 43 12.54 1.86 -13.13
CA LYS A 43 12.65 0.40 -13.24
C LYS A 43 12.25 -0.26 -11.93
N LEU A 44 10.99 -0.67 -11.83
CA LEU A 44 10.51 -1.58 -10.81
C LEU A 44 10.63 -3.02 -11.33
N VAL A 45 11.34 -3.85 -10.59
CA VAL A 45 11.48 -5.27 -10.88
C VAL A 45 10.51 -6.05 -10.00
N LYS A 46 9.52 -6.71 -10.60
CA LYS A 46 8.63 -7.63 -9.88
C LYS A 46 9.39 -8.89 -9.51
N LEU A 47 9.45 -9.18 -8.21
CA LEU A 47 10.20 -10.32 -7.70
C LEU A 47 9.38 -11.61 -7.81
N PRO A 48 10.01 -12.78 -8.01
CA PRO A 48 9.33 -14.08 -8.08
C PRO A 48 8.92 -14.60 -6.70
N ILE A 49 8.49 -13.70 -5.82
CA ILE A 49 8.07 -14.00 -4.45
C ILE A 49 6.56 -13.82 -4.37
N ALA A 50 5.89 -14.83 -3.83
CA ALA A 50 4.45 -14.78 -3.62
C ALA A 50 4.08 -15.37 -2.27
N TRP A 51 3.21 -14.68 -1.54
CA TRP A 51 2.54 -15.20 -0.35
C TRP A 51 1.11 -15.57 -0.71
N PRO A 52 0.70 -16.83 -0.55
CA PRO A 52 -0.69 -17.24 -0.76
C PRO A 52 -1.60 -16.55 0.26
N ASN A 53 -2.86 -16.36 -0.13
CA ASN A 53 -3.85 -15.67 0.71
C ASN A 53 -3.37 -14.25 1.09
N GLY A 54 -2.97 -13.49 0.08
CA GLY A 54 -2.50 -12.11 0.26
C GLY A 54 -3.58 -11.23 0.88
N ASP A 55 -3.28 -10.73 2.06
CA ASP A 55 -4.03 -9.67 2.72
C ASP A 55 -3.26 -8.37 2.64
N GLU A 56 -3.93 -7.26 2.94
CA GLU A 56 -3.26 -5.99 3.14
C GLU A 56 -2.16 -6.17 4.19
N ALA A 57 -0.94 -5.84 3.82
CA ALA A 57 0.21 -5.98 4.69
C ALA A 57 1.15 -4.78 4.58
N THR A 58 1.75 -4.45 5.70
CA THR A 58 2.83 -3.47 5.80
C THR A 58 4.11 -4.16 6.21
N MET A 59 5.20 -3.85 5.54
CA MET A 59 6.52 -4.31 5.94
C MET A 59 7.28 -3.19 6.66
N VAL A 60 7.89 -3.53 7.78
CA VAL A 60 8.63 -2.59 8.61
C VAL A 60 9.94 -3.19 9.12
N VAL A 61 10.91 -2.33 9.35
CA VAL A 61 12.12 -2.70 10.10
C VAL A 61 11.91 -2.30 11.56
N PHE A 62 11.92 -3.27 12.45
CA PHE A 62 11.76 -3.08 13.89
C PHE A 62 12.92 -3.72 14.65
N GLY A 63 13.77 -2.88 15.26
CA GLY A 63 15.09 -3.29 15.69
C GLY A 63 15.96 -3.68 14.49
N ASP A 64 16.45 -4.90 14.48
CA ASP A 64 17.23 -5.53 13.40
C ASP A 64 16.41 -6.49 12.52
N ARG A 65 15.09 -6.55 12.73
CA ARG A 65 14.20 -7.51 12.09
C ARG A 65 13.36 -6.87 11.01
N LEU A 66 13.26 -7.54 9.85
CA LEU A 66 12.29 -7.21 8.81
C LEU A 66 10.99 -7.98 9.07
N LEU A 67 9.94 -7.26 9.41
CA LEU A 67 8.65 -7.81 9.81
C LEU A 67 7.57 -7.49 8.77
N MET A 68 6.68 -8.45 8.52
CA MET A 68 5.43 -8.26 7.80
C MET A 68 4.27 -8.25 8.80
N LEU A 69 3.55 -7.15 8.85
CA LEU A 69 2.34 -6.99 9.65
C LEU A 69 1.13 -7.14 8.73
N SER A 70 0.26 -8.08 9.01
CA SER A 70 -0.92 -8.34 8.18
C SER A 70 -2.13 -8.73 9.02
N SER A 71 -3.31 -8.66 8.41
CA SER A 71 -4.50 -9.31 8.91
C SER A 71 -4.64 -10.70 8.31
N TYR A 72 -5.21 -11.62 9.04
CA TYR A 72 -5.68 -12.90 8.54
C TYR A 72 -7.19 -12.92 8.52
N ARG A 73 -7.78 -13.31 7.41
CA ARG A 73 -9.22 -13.49 7.26
C ARG A 73 -9.46 -14.87 6.63
N LYS A 74 -10.24 -15.71 7.31
CA LYS A 74 -10.58 -17.01 6.76
C LYS A 74 -11.51 -16.87 5.58
N ILE A 75 -11.21 -17.55 4.48
CA ILE A 75 -12.10 -17.64 3.31
C ILE A 75 -13.41 -18.31 3.75
N GLY A 76 -14.54 -17.66 3.43
CA GLY A 76 -15.85 -18.16 3.84
C GLY A 76 -16.34 -17.64 5.20
N GLY A 77 -15.60 -16.72 5.82
CA GLY A 77 -15.98 -16.07 7.09
C GLY A 77 -15.45 -16.80 8.34
N GLY A 78 -15.68 -16.21 9.48
CA GLY A 78 -15.33 -16.73 10.81
C GLY A 78 -14.07 -16.09 11.38
N GLU A 79 -12.95 -16.77 11.34
CA GLU A 79 -11.74 -16.32 12.04
C GLU A 79 -11.04 -15.14 11.35
N MET A 80 -10.82 -14.07 12.11
CA MET A 80 -10.03 -12.89 11.72
C MET A 80 -9.13 -12.47 12.88
N TYR A 81 -7.89 -12.15 12.57
CA TYR A 81 -6.92 -11.68 13.56
C TYR A 81 -5.74 -10.96 12.91
N LEU A 82 -4.98 -10.26 13.71
CA LEU A 82 -3.73 -9.61 13.31
C LEU A 82 -2.55 -10.54 13.59
N ARG A 83 -1.55 -10.49 12.72
CA ARG A 83 -0.35 -11.31 12.83
C ARG A 83 0.90 -10.55 12.40
N VAL A 84 2.03 -10.96 12.94
CA VAL A 84 3.36 -10.47 12.57
C VAL A 84 4.23 -11.67 12.20
N HIS A 85 4.80 -11.61 11.01
CA HIS A 85 5.79 -12.56 10.52
C HIS A 85 7.16 -11.92 10.46
N ASP A 86 8.17 -12.63 10.91
CA ASP A 86 9.55 -12.31 10.63
C ASP A 86 9.91 -12.87 9.25
N LEU A 87 10.25 -11.99 8.31
CA LEU A 87 10.49 -12.38 6.92
C LEU A 87 11.83 -13.08 6.71
N VAL A 88 12.78 -12.92 7.64
CA VAL A 88 14.07 -13.59 7.56
C VAL A 88 13.95 -15.04 8.02
N THR A 89 13.24 -15.27 9.12
CA THR A 89 13.06 -16.63 9.68
C THR A 89 11.81 -17.34 9.16
N SER A 90 10.92 -16.61 8.46
CA SER A 90 9.60 -17.09 7.98
C SER A 90 8.65 -17.54 9.10
N ASN A 91 8.91 -17.14 10.34
CA ASN A 91 8.10 -17.51 11.49
C ASN A 91 7.01 -16.46 11.79
N GLU A 92 5.81 -16.92 12.14
CA GLU A 92 4.84 -16.08 12.83
C GLU A 92 5.34 -15.82 14.25
N VAL A 93 5.60 -14.56 14.58
CA VAL A 93 6.20 -14.14 15.85
C VAL A 93 5.21 -13.52 16.80
N SER A 94 4.02 -13.19 16.29
CA SER A 94 2.94 -12.64 17.09
C SER A 94 1.58 -12.85 16.43
N ARG A 95 0.56 -13.15 17.24
CA ARG A 95 -0.85 -13.24 16.85
C ARG A 95 -1.70 -12.59 17.92
N PHE A 96 -2.58 -11.66 17.51
CA PHE A 96 -3.41 -10.87 18.43
C PHE A 96 -4.58 -10.23 17.67
N GLY A 97 -5.35 -9.38 18.33
CA GLY A 97 -6.37 -8.55 17.66
C GLY A 97 -7.44 -9.38 16.97
N GLN A 98 -8.10 -10.30 17.72
CA GLN A 98 -9.28 -11.00 17.23
C GLN A 98 -10.36 -10.00 16.77
N ASP A 99 -10.99 -10.25 15.62
CA ASP A 99 -11.99 -9.41 14.96
C ASP A 99 -11.45 -8.07 14.43
N PHE A 100 -10.17 -8.03 14.07
CA PHE A 100 -9.55 -6.88 13.42
C PHE A 100 -8.95 -7.26 12.07
N SER A 101 -9.05 -6.33 11.11
CA SER A 101 -8.43 -6.45 9.78
C SER A 101 -8.05 -5.08 9.19
N PHE A 102 -7.63 -5.05 7.93
CA PHE A 102 -7.22 -3.83 7.22
C PHE A 102 -6.11 -3.07 7.94
N ALA A 103 -5.05 -3.80 8.29
CA ALA A 103 -4.02 -3.30 9.17
C ALA A 103 -2.86 -2.65 8.42
N CYS A 104 -2.31 -1.58 9.00
CA CYS A 104 -1.00 -1.06 8.61
C CYS A 104 -0.05 -0.97 9.81
N GLY A 105 1.24 -1.07 9.53
CA GLY A 105 2.31 -0.96 10.52
C GLY A 105 3.01 0.39 10.48
N PHE A 106 3.46 0.84 11.65
CA PHE A 106 4.26 2.05 11.80
C PHE A 106 5.23 1.94 12.98
N VAL A 107 6.51 2.14 12.72
CA VAL A 107 7.55 2.14 13.77
C VAL A 107 7.79 3.57 14.27
N ASN A 108 7.68 3.78 15.57
CA ASN A 108 8.00 5.03 16.24
C ASN A 108 9.07 4.80 17.31
N GLY A 109 10.34 4.97 16.94
CA GLY A 109 11.46 4.68 17.82
C GLY A 109 11.50 3.19 18.22
N LYS A 110 11.36 2.93 19.52
CA LYS A 110 11.36 1.56 20.07
C LYS A 110 9.97 0.94 20.15
N GLU A 111 8.95 1.58 19.64
CA GLU A 111 7.59 1.09 19.65
C GLU A 111 7.12 0.72 18.24
N LEU A 112 6.64 -0.49 18.08
CA LEU A 112 5.92 -0.93 16.90
C LEU A 112 4.43 -0.69 17.11
N ASN A 113 3.80 -0.03 16.14
CA ASN A 113 2.39 0.27 16.13
C ASN A 113 1.72 -0.44 14.94
N MET A 114 0.53 -0.93 15.18
CA MET A 114 -0.33 -1.49 14.14
C MET A 114 -1.70 -0.85 14.26
N PHE A 115 -2.14 -0.19 13.19
CA PHE A 115 -3.47 0.41 13.10
C PHE A 115 -4.36 -0.55 12.33
N ALA A 116 -5.50 -0.89 12.89
CA ALA A 116 -6.41 -1.85 12.29
C ALA A 116 -7.86 -1.47 12.56
N THR A 117 -8.73 -1.86 11.66
CA THR A 117 -10.16 -1.62 11.78
C THR A 117 -10.83 -2.79 12.46
N ARG A 118 -11.73 -2.50 13.40
CA ARG A 118 -12.59 -3.52 13.98
C ARG A 118 -13.62 -3.96 12.94
N THR A 119 -13.70 -5.25 12.72
CA THR A 119 -14.61 -5.89 11.77
C THR A 119 -15.50 -6.89 12.49
N SER A 120 -16.69 -7.16 11.96
CA SER A 120 -17.55 -8.23 12.41
C SER A 120 -18.41 -8.74 11.26
N GLU A 121 -19.00 -9.93 11.40
CA GLU A 121 -19.92 -10.48 10.40
C GLU A 121 -21.13 -9.58 10.14
N LYS A 122 -21.59 -8.81 11.15
CA LYS A 122 -22.76 -7.92 11.05
C LYS A 122 -22.41 -6.52 10.56
N GLU A 123 -21.20 -6.06 10.81
CA GLU A 123 -20.73 -4.74 10.44
C GLU A 123 -19.29 -4.84 9.95
N TRP A 124 -19.12 -4.68 8.67
CA TRP A 124 -17.88 -4.96 7.98
C TRP A 124 -16.69 -4.16 8.51
N THR A 125 -16.85 -2.86 8.76
CA THR A 125 -15.79 -2.05 9.38
C THR A 125 -16.39 -1.00 10.31
N LYS A 126 -15.71 -0.73 11.43
CA LYS A 126 -16.17 0.26 12.41
C LYS A 126 -15.11 1.32 12.67
N ASP A 127 -14.41 1.18 13.79
CA ASP A 127 -13.47 2.15 14.29
C ASP A 127 -12.05 1.67 14.05
N VAL A 128 -11.08 2.60 13.98
CA VAL A 128 -9.67 2.26 13.93
C VAL A 128 -9.11 2.18 15.34
N TYR A 129 -8.42 1.10 15.61
CA TYR A 129 -7.68 0.87 16.84
C TYR A 129 -6.19 0.85 16.57
N ARG A 130 -5.44 1.36 17.51
CA ARG A 130 -4.00 1.24 17.59
C ARG A 130 -3.65 0.08 18.53
N PHE A 131 -2.83 -0.83 18.05
CA PHE A 131 -2.14 -1.83 18.84
C PHE A 131 -0.67 -1.44 18.88
N ARG A 132 -0.05 -1.50 20.06
CA ARG A 132 1.35 -1.13 20.23
C ARG A 132 2.12 -2.09 21.11
N THR A 133 3.38 -2.31 20.77
CA THR A 133 4.28 -3.21 21.48
C THR A 133 5.72 -2.73 21.40
N THR A 134 6.54 -3.17 22.35
CA THR A 134 8.00 -3.01 22.33
C THR A 134 8.74 -4.34 22.31
N ASP A 135 8.02 -5.47 22.45
CA ASP A 135 8.58 -6.82 22.63
C ASP A 135 7.97 -7.88 21.70
N LEU A 136 6.99 -7.51 20.86
CA LEU A 136 6.21 -8.38 19.98
C LEU A 136 5.37 -9.46 20.70
N LYS A 137 5.34 -9.45 22.02
CA LYS A 137 4.61 -10.42 22.85
C LYS A 137 3.40 -9.81 23.52
N THR A 138 3.57 -8.61 24.07
CA THR A 138 2.54 -7.90 24.78
C THR A 138 2.03 -6.72 23.94
N TRP A 139 0.72 -6.71 23.64
CA TRP A 139 0.09 -5.68 22.84
C TRP A 139 -0.90 -4.86 23.68
N LYS A 140 -0.72 -3.55 23.68
CA LYS A 140 -1.68 -2.60 24.28
C LYS A 140 -2.60 -2.10 23.17
N LYS A 141 -3.89 -2.07 23.41
CA LYS A 141 -4.92 -1.67 22.44
C LYS A 141 -5.68 -0.43 22.92
N GLU A 142 -5.90 0.51 22.00
CA GLU A 142 -6.74 1.70 22.23
C GLU A 142 -7.50 2.07 20.94
N MET A 143 -8.72 2.58 21.06
CA MET A 143 -9.47 3.16 19.95
C MET A 143 -8.91 4.55 19.67
N VAL A 144 -8.52 4.83 18.42
CA VAL A 144 -7.85 6.09 18.07
C VAL A 144 -8.62 6.93 17.06
N LEU A 145 -9.44 6.30 16.21
CA LEU A 145 -10.23 7.01 15.20
C LEU A 145 -11.62 6.38 15.08
N PRO A 146 -12.65 6.98 15.71
CA PRO A 146 -14.03 6.50 15.58
C PRO A 146 -14.56 6.78 14.17
N ARG A 147 -15.42 5.92 13.66
CA ARG A 147 -16.12 6.14 12.40
C ARG A 147 -17.09 7.34 12.50
N ILE A 148 -17.41 7.95 11.38
CA ILE A 148 -18.39 9.01 11.27
C ILE A 148 -19.74 8.40 10.81
N GLY A 149 -20.72 8.41 11.70
CA GLY A 149 -22.04 7.86 11.41
C GLY A 149 -21.97 6.36 11.03
N LYS A 150 -22.48 6.00 9.86
CA LYS A 150 -22.45 4.62 9.33
C LYS A 150 -21.37 4.39 8.29
N LYS A 151 -20.49 5.37 8.03
CA LYS A 151 -19.42 5.23 7.04
C LYS A 151 -18.44 4.14 7.41
N TYR A 152 -17.98 3.42 6.42
CA TYR A 152 -16.85 2.49 6.59
C TYR A 152 -15.56 3.27 6.83
N ILE A 153 -14.63 2.66 7.53
CA ILE A 153 -13.28 3.19 7.73
C ILE A 153 -12.30 2.02 7.74
N LEU A 154 -11.34 2.02 6.85
CA LEU A 154 -10.41 0.90 6.64
C LEU A 154 -9.11 1.38 5.98
N ASN A 155 -8.20 0.45 5.72
CA ASN A 155 -6.95 0.65 4.97
C ASN A 155 -6.21 1.93 5.39
N THR A 156 -5.79 1.96 6.63
CA THR A 156 -5.01 3.08 7.15
C THR A 156 -3.55 3.00 6.71
N SER A 157 -2.91 4.14 6.58
CA SER A 157 -1.46 4.26 6.44
C SER A 157 -0.96 5.48 7.21
N VAL A 158 0.14 5.35 7.93
CA VAL A 158 0.67 6.40 8.80
C VAL A 158 2.09 6.76 8.42
N CYS A 159 2.39 8.05 8.39
CA CYS A 159 3.76 8.56 8.32
C CYS A 159 4.00 9.66 9.36
N LYS A 160 5.28 9.94 9.64
CA LYS A 160 5.71 11.06 10.47
C LYS A 160 6.22 12.19 9.58
N ASP A 161 5.88 13.43 9.92
CA ASP A 161 6.42 14.62 9.28
C ASP A 161 6.79 15.68 10.34
N PRO A 162 7.30 16.87 9.98
CA PRO A 162 7.66 17.91 10.95
C PRO A 162 6.51 18.42 11.85
N LYS A 163 5.25 18.19 11.46
CA LYS A 163 4.06 18.60 12.21
C LYS A 163 3.47 17.49 13.08
N GLY A 164 4.13 16.34 13.19
CA GLY A 164 3.67 15.17 13.94
C GLY A 164 3.38 13.96 13.03
N TYR A 165 2.21 13.39 13.14
CA TYR A 165 1.81 12.21 12.39
C TYR A 165 0.67 12.52 11.45
N LEU A 166 0.70 11.92 10.28
CA LEU A 166 -0.34 12.00 9.26
C LEU A 166 -0.84 10.59 8.96
N MET A 167 -2.15 10.39 9.03
CA MET A 167 -2.82 9.17 8.62
C MET A 167 -3.60 9.44 7.34
N ALA A 168 -3.44 8.59 6.35
CA ALA A 168 -4.39 8.41 5.28
C ALA A 168 -5.25 7.18 5.59
N TYR A 169 -6.55 7.25 5.34
CA TYR A 169 -7.46 6.13 5.54
C TYR A 169 -8.56 6.14 4.49
N GLU A 170 -9.08 4.97 4.19
CA GLU A 170 -10.15 4.77 3.23
C GLU A 170 -11.51 4.86 3.89
N SER A 171 -12.47 5.46 3.19
CA SER A 171 -13.86 5.52 3.59
C SER A 171 -14.77 5.41 2.37
N ASP A 172 -16.00 4.99 2.57
CA ASP A 172 -17.00 4.99 1.52
C ASP A 172 -17.50 6.40 1.20
N GLY A 173 -17.77 6.64 -0.07
CA GLY A 173 -18.27 7.90 -0.59
C GLY A 173 -19.25 7.73 -1.75
N PRO A 174 -19.85 8.83 -2.23
CA PRO A 174 -20.87 8.79 -3.29
C PRO A 174 -20.35 8.20 -4.62
N THR A 175 -19.06 8.33 -4.89
CA THR A 175 -18.42 7.89 -6.14
C THR A 175 -17.59 6.61 -5.97
N GLY A 176 -17.69 5.95 -4.82
CA GLY A 176 -16.92 4.77 -4.45
C GLY A 176 -16.01 5.04 -3.25
N TRP A 177 -14.83 4.45 -3.24
CA TRP A 177 -13.88 4.64 -2.16
C TRP A 177 -13.18 5.98 -2.22
N GLU A 178 -13.11 6.65 -1.07
CA GLU A 178 -12.45 7.94 -0.86
C GLU A 178 -11.28 7.78 0.10
N THR A 179 -10.21 8.52 -0.10
CA THR A 179 -9.12 8.64 0.88
C THR A 179 -9.26 9.93 1.68
N TRP A 180 -9.19 9.83 2.98
CA TRP A 180 -9.25 10.93 3.93
C TRP A 180 -7.93 11.09 4.68
N LEU A 181 -7.63 12.31 5.13
CA LEU A 181 -6.45 12.60 5.94
C LEU A 181 -6.83 13.01 7.36
N ALA A 182 -6.07 12.52 8.33
CA ALA A 182 -6.16 12.92 9.74
C ALA A 182 -4.77 13.21 10.30
N ARG A 183 -4.70 14.11 11.28
CA ARG A 183 -3.46 14.54 11.96
C ARG A 183 -3.45 14.10 13.41
N SER A 184 -2.24 13.81 13.92
CA SER A 184 -2.02 13.52 15.34
C SER A 184 -0.65 14.04 15.79
N THR A 185 -0.53 14.36 17.07
CA THR A 185 0.74 14.68 17.73
C THR A 185 1.26 13.52 18.58
N ASP A 186 0.40 12.53 18.90
CA ASP A 186 0.67 11.47 19.89
C ASP A 186 0.30 10.05 19.44
N LEU A 187 -0.20 9.90 18.19
CA LEU A 187 -0.74 8.65 17.61
C LEU A 187 -2.02 8.13 18.27
N SER A 188 -2.53 8.77 19.33
CA SER A 188 -3.71 8.32 20.06
C SER A 188 -4.96 9.15 19.73
N LYS A 189 -4.77 10.44 19.47
CA LYS A 189 -5.87 11.36 19.11
C LYS A 189 -5.66 11.88 17.69
N TRP A 190 -6.64 11.68 16.84
CA TRP A 190 -6.55 12.05 15.42
C TRP A 190 -7.60 13.12 15.08
N ASP A 191 -7.11 14.24 14.57
CA ASP A 191 -7.93 15.37 14.12
C ASP A 191 -8.20 15.26 12.62
N ARG A 192 -9.47 15.32 12.24
CA ARG A 192 -10.00 15.33 10.86
C ARG A 192 -10.54 16.69 10.45
N SER A 193 -10.37 17.73 11.27
CA SER A 193 -10.94 19.07 11.06
C SER A 193 -10.41 19.76 9.81
N ASN A 194 -9.25 19.32 9.29
CA ASN A 194 -8.69 19.82 8.03
C ASN A 194 -9.58 19.55 6.80
N GLY A 195 -10.51 18.59 6.87
CA GLY A 195 -11.45 18.23 5.83
C GLY A 195 -10.79 17.74 4.52
N LEU A 196 -9.48 17.46 4.53
CA LEU A 196 -8.76 17.05 3.32
C LEU A 196 -9.12 15.63 2.93
N ARG A 197 -9.60 15.48 1.71
CA ARG A 197 -10.04 14.21 1.16
C ARG A 197 -9.84 14.11 -0.33
N PHE A 198 -9.75 12.89 -0.82
CA PHE A 198 -9.63 12.57 -2.23
C PHE A 198 -10.91 11.88 -2.68
N VAL A 199 -11.64 12.54 -3.54
CA VAL A 199 -12.95 12.12 -4.04
C VAL A 199 -13.07 12.39 -5.55
N GLY A 200 -14.13 11.90 -6.17
CA GLY A 200 -14.41 12.11 -7.59
C GLY A 200 -13.89 11.00 -8.50
N VAL A 201 -13.04 10.14 -7.96
CA VAL A 201 -12.63 8.85 -8.53
C VAL A 201 -12.43 7.87 -7.39
N VAL A 202 -12.17 6.61 -7.69
CA VAL A 202 -11.83 5.62 -6.66
C VAL A 202 -10.42 5.91 -6.15
N PHE A 203 -10.33 6.30 -4.88
CA PHE A 203 -9.07 6.46 -4.14
C PHE A 203 -9.03 5.44 -3.00
N ALA A 204 -8.75 4.20 -3.37
CA ALA A 204 -8.73 3.06 -2.45
C ALA A 204 -7.31 2.75 -1.95
N ASN A 205 -7.24 2.06 -0.83
CA ASN A 205 -6.01 1.45 -0.30
C ASN A 205 -4.84 2.44 -0.22
N PRO A 206 -5.00 3.58 0.48
CA PRO A 206 -3.99 4.61 0.48
C PRO A 206 -2.75 4.20 1.23
N THR A 207 -1.59 4.49 0.68
CA THR A 207 -0.30 4.45 1.39
C THR A 207 0.34 5.82 1.36
N ILE A 208 0.54 6.42 2.54
CA ILE A 208 1.15 7.75 2.69
C ILE A 208 2.58 7.64 3.21
N ARG A 209 3.50 8.37 2.58
CA ARG A 209 4.90 8.50 3.03
C ARG A 209 5.31 9.97 3.01
N HIS A 210 6.16 10.37 3.94
CA HIS A 210 6.80 11.68 3.93
C HIS A 210 8.29 11.52 3.65
N VAL A 211 8.71 12.00 2.49
CA VAL A 211 10.11 12.12 2.09
C VAL A 211 10.34 13.58 1.72
N PRO A 212 11.03 14.35 2.56
CA PRO A 212 11.15 15.79 2.37
C PRO A 212 11.63 16.19 0.97
N PRO A 213 11.02 17.24 0.38
CA PRO A 213 10.01 18.14 0.92
C PRO A 213 8.56 17.71 0.65
N TYR A 214 8.30 16.46 0.24
CA TYR A 214 7.00 16.01 -0.23
C TYR A 214 6.37 14.96 0.68
N HIS A 215 5.04 14.98 0.72
CA HIS A 215 4.23 13.81 1.04
C HIS A 215 3.90 13.08 -0.27
N TYR A 216 3.96 11.77 -0.25
CA TYR A 216 3.63 10.90 -1.36
C TYR A 216 2.46 10.01 -0.99
N LEU A 217 1.47 9.93 -1.88
CA LEU A 217 0.30 9.07 -1.72
C LEU A 217 0.25 8.08 -2.88
N MET A 218 0.38 6.79 -2.55
CA MET A 218 -0.02 5.71 -3.44
C MET A 218 -1.50 5.40 -3.19
N PHE A 219 -2.23 5.08 -4.23
CA PHE A 219 -3.64 4.70 -4.13
C PHE A 219 -4.04 3.74 -5.23
N GLY A 220 -4.92 2.80 -4.88
CA GLY A 220 -5.56 1.89 -5.82
C GLY A 220 -6.73 2.55 -6.53
N THR A 221 -6.90 2.27 -7.82
CA THR A 221 -8.05 2.76 -8.59
C THR A 221 -8.44 1.78 -9.69
N HIS A 222 -9.68 1.88 -10.17
CA HIS A 222 -10.09 1.18 -11.38
C HIS A 222 -9.50 1.87 -12.61
N ARG A 223 -8.97 1.10 -13.54
CA ARG A 223 -8.48 1.61 -14.82
C ARG A 223 -9.51 2.47 -15.55
N THR A 224 -10.76 2.03 -15.60
CA THR A 224 -11.86 2.72 -16.31
C THR A 224 -12.46 3.89 -15.56
N ALA A 225 -12.25 3.97 -14.25
CA ALA A 225 -12.73 5.06 -13.40
C ALA A 225 -11.60 6.03 -13.00
N SER A 226 -10.39 5.78 -13.47
CA SER A 226 -9.25 6.66 -13.25
C SER A 226 -9.42 7.96 -14.06
N PRO A 227 -9.13 9.12 -13.47
CA PRO A 227 -9.05 10.38 -14.24
C PRO A 227 -7.86 10.38 -15.19
N ILE A 228 -7.03 9.36 -15.10
CA ILE A 228 -5.79 9.20 -15.84
C ILE A 228 -6.09 8.21 -16.96
N THR A 229 -6.73 8.69 -17.99
CA THR A 229 -7.11 7.90 -19.17
C THR A 229 -5.93 7.62 -20.11
N ASP A 230 -4.80 8.25 -19.85
CA ASP A 230 -3.66 8.24 -20.79
C ASP A 230 -2.54 7.30 -20.37
N TYR A 231 -2.70 6.41 -19.40
CA TYR A 231 -1.70 5.38 -19.13
C TYR A 231 -1.71 4.30 -20.19
N GLU A 232 -0.53 3.84 -20.54
CA GLU A 232 -0.36 2.54 -21.18
C GLU A 232 -0.37 1.45 -20.09
N TYR A 233 -0.88 0.29 -20.42
CA TYR A 233 -0.96 -0.86 -19.52
C TYR A 233 -0.20 -2.03 -20.12
N HIS A 234 0.52 -2.76 -19.28
CA HIS A 234 1.28 -3.93 -19.76
C HIS A 234 0.37 -5.03 -20.29
N LEU A 235 -0.81 -5.19 -19.69
CA LEU A 235 -1.81 -6.16 -20.13
C LEU A 235 -3.17 -5.54 -20.33
N ALA A 236 -3.88 -5.89 -21.39
CA ALA A 236 -5.25 -5.47 -21.65
C ALA A 236 -6.24 -5.92 -20.56
N SER A 237 -5.94 -7.02 -19.86
CA SER A 237 -6.73 -7.56 -18.74
C SER A 237 -6.60 -6.76 -17.46
N THR A 238 -5.63 -5.87 -17.33
CA THR A 238 -5.46 -5.03 -16.13
C THR A 238 -6.72 -4.23 -15.85
N ARG A 239 -7.22 -4.34 -14.63
CA ARG A 239 -8.47 -3.71 -14.19
C ARG A 239 -8.28 -2.76 -13.01
N TYR A 240 -7.40 -3.13 -12.08
CA TYR A 240 -7.06 -2.38 -10.88
C TYR A 240 -5.57 -2.07 -10.89
N ILE A 241 -5.24 -0.83 -10.64
CA ILE A 241 -3.89 -0.28 -10.74
C ILE A 241 -3.53 0.52 -9.50
N THR A 242 -2.24 0.67 -9.23
CA THR A 242 -1.73 1.60 -8.23
C THR A 242 -1.14 2.83 -8.90
N CYS A 243 -1.62 3.99 -8.50
CA CYS A 243 -1.16 5.30 -8.91
C CYS A 243 -0.36 5.99 -7.81
N LEU A 244 0.45 6.98 -8.18
CA LEU A 244 1.27 7.77 -7.27
C LEU A 244 1.05 9.26 -7.48
N MET A 245 0.90 10.00 -6.37
CA MET A 245 0.89 11.47 -6.37
C MET A 245 1.74 12.01 -5.23
N ARG A 246 2.13 13.30 -5.33
CA ARG A 246 2.91 13.98 -4.30
C ARG A 246 2.38 15.38 -4.00
N SER A 247 2.65 15.87 -2.80
CA SER A 247 2.29 17.23 -2.37
C SER A 247 3.29 17.79 -1.36
N LYS A 248 3.49 19.11 -1.39
CA LYS A 248 4.25 19.84 -0.35
C LYS A 248 3.35 20.36 0.77
N ASP A 249 2.08 20.59 0.51
CA ASP A 249 1.13 21.29 1.37
C ASP A 249 -0.09 20.47 1.78
N LEU A 250 -0.22 19.22 1.28
CA LEU A 250 -1.37 18.33 1.40
C LEU A 250 -2.65 18.82 0.70
N ILE A 251 -2.61 19.96 0.05
CA ILE A 251 -3.75 20.57 -0.65
C ILE A 251 -3.62 20.36 -2.15
N THR A 252 -2.48 20.77 -2.71
CA THR A 252 -2.18 20.62 -4.13
C THR A 252 -1.33 19.40 -4.34
N TRP A 253 -1.88 18.41 -5.01
CA TRP A 253 -1.21 17.16 -5.32
C TRP A 253 -0.86 17.07 -6.79
N GLU A 254 0.35 16.64 -7.09
CA GLU A 254 0.84 16.38 -8.43
C GLU A 254 0.80 14.87 -8.68
N LEU A 255 0.12 14.47 -9.75
CA LEU A 255 0.09 13.08 -10.18
C LEU A 255 1.35 12.75 -10.96
N SER A 256 1.91 11.58 -10.72
CA SER A 256 3.07 11.08 -11.46
C SER A 256 2.81 11.09 -12.97
N PRO A 257 3.65 11.76 -13.77
CA PRO A 257 3.48 11.86 -15.22
C PRO A 257 4.06 10.67 -15.98
N THR A 258 4.34 9.56 -15.33
CA THR A 258 4.93 8.38 -15.95
C THR A 258 3.98 7.74 -16.97
N LYS A 259 4.55 7.01 -17.94
CA LYS A 259 3.82 6.37 -19.03
C LYS A 259 2.89 5.26 -18.53
N TYR A 260 3.33 4.52 -17.52
CA TYR A 260 2.59 3.44 -16.88
C TYR A 260 2.16 3.83 -15.47
N PRO A 261 1.09 3.26 -14.92
CA PRO A 261 0.83 3.37 -13.50
C PRO A 261 2.02 2.84 -12.69
N MET A 262 2.11 3.17 -11.42
CA MET A 262 3.20 2.68 -10.56
C MET A 262 3.24 1.16 -10.51
N LEU A 263 2.06 0.53 -10.42
CA LEU A 263 1.88 -0.90 -10.56
C LEU A 263 0.67 -1.20 -11.45
N ASP A 264 0.82 -2.18 -12.33
CA ASP A 264 -0.24 -2.80 -13.12
C ASP A 264 0.00 -4.30 -13.29
N ALA A 265 -0.98 -5.05 -13.79
CA ALA A 265 -0.90 -6.50 -13.87
C ALA A 265 0.18 -6.96 -14.85
N ALA A 266 0.94 -7.96 -14.46
CA ALA A 266 1.83 -8.74 -15.32
C ALA A 266 1.22 -10.11 -15.60
N VAL A 267 1.83 -10.87 -16.53
CA VAL A 267 1.39 -12.22 -16.85
C VAL A 267 1.36 -13.08 -15.58
N GLY A 268 0.23 -13.74 -15.32
CA GLY A 268 0.02 -14.60 -14.16
C GLY A 268 -0.40 -13.87 -12.86
N GLU A 269 -0.60 -12.54 -12.89
CA GLU A 269 -1.04 -11.77 -11.71
C GLU A 269 -2.55 -11.51 -11.66
N GLY A 270 -3.31 -11.95 -12.65
CA GLY A 270 -4.75 -11.69 -12.72
C GLY A 270 -5.05 -10.28 -13.20
N ILE A 271 -6.04 -9.62 -12.58
CA ILE A 271 -6.53 -8.29 -12.98
C ILE A 271 -6.22 -7.20 -11.95
N ASN A 272 -5.68 -7.57 -10.80
CA ASN A 272 -5.45 -6.70 -9.65
C ASN A 272 -3.98 -6.45 -9.40
N ASN A 273 -3.63 -5.18 -9.13
CA ASN A 273 -2.34 -4.74 -8.61
C ASN A 273 -2.55 -3.52 -7.71
N THR A 274 -3.11 -3.76 -6.54
CA THR A 274 -3.43 -2.72 -5.53
C THR A 274 -3.00 -3.14 -4.14
N ASP A 275 -3.52 -2.48 -3.12
CA ASP A 275 -3.19 -2.71 -1.71
C ASP A 275 -1.68 -2.61 -1.48
N ALA A 276 -1.09 -1.61 -2.17
CA ALA A 276 0.35 -1.45 -2.21
C ALA A 276 0.87 -0.76 -0.96
N ASP A 277 1.95 -1.28 -0.40
CA ASP A 277 2.72 -0.61 0.66
C ASP A 277 4.19 -0.48 0.28
N LEU A 278 4.79 0.69 0.61
CA LEU A 278 6.16 1.04 0.25
C LEU A 278 7.03 1.07 1.50
N PHE A 279 8.15 0.37 1.47
CA PHE A 279 9.14 0.35 2.53
C PHE A 279 10.57 0.36 1.97
N GLU A 280 11.54 0.69 2.82
CA GLU A 280 12.97 0.63 2.48
C GLU A 280 13.66 -0.42 3.36
N TYR A 281 14.48 -1.23 2.75
CA TYR A 281 15.30 -2.21 3.43
C TYR A 281 16.66 -2.36 2.73
N GLN A 282 17.75 -2.29 3.48
CA GLN A 282 19.13 -2.41 2.97
C GLN A 282 19.42 -1.51 1.77
N GLY A 283 18.92 -0.27 1.79
CA GLY A 283 19.16 0.73 0.74
C GLY A 283 18.37 0.53 -0.55
N HIS A 284 17.40 -0.37 -0.55
CA HIS A 284 16.49 -0.59 -1.67
C HIS A 284 15.04 -0.31 -1.26
N ALA A 285 14.28 0.28 -2.18
CA ALA A 285 12.84 0.44 -2.00
C ALA A 285 12.09 -0.80 -2.49
N TYR A 286 11.13 -1.23 -1.70
CA TYR A 286 10.25 -2.35 -2.01
C TYR A 286 8.81 -1.92 -1.95
N ILE A 287 7.99 -2.49 -2.82
CA ILE A 287 6.55 -2.31 -2.83
C ILE A 287 5.91 -3.68 -2.66
N TYR A 288 5.26 -3.90 -1.53
CA TYR A 288 4.31 -5.00 -1.38
C TYR A 288 3.03 -4.63 -2.11
N TYR A 289 2.38 -5.59 -2.77
CA TYR A 289 1.11 -5.39 -3.44
C TYR A 289 0.34 -6.69 -3.56
N ILE A 290 -0.98 -6.60 -3.77
CA ILE A 290 -1.87 -7.75 -3.91
C ILE A 290 -2.24 -7.93 -5.38
N THR A 291 -2.22 -9.19 -5.84
CA THR A 291 -2.65 -9.62 -7.16
C THR A 291 -3.93 -10.45 -7.07
N GLY A 292 -4.50 -10.85 -8.19
CA GLY A 292 -5.64 -11.77 -8.24
C GLY A 292 -6.83 -11.23 -9.02
N ASP A 293 -8.01 -11.76 -8.74
CA ASP A 293 -9.24 -11.51 -9.51
C ASP A 293 -10.31 -10.68 -8.77
N GLN A 294 -10.03 -10.23 -7.55
CA GLN A 294 -10.96 -9.53 -6.65
C GLN A 294 -12.19 -10.35 -6.20
N LYS A 295 -12.19 -11.65 -6.45
CA LYS A 295 -13.28 -12.58 -6.06
C LYS A 295 -12.80 -13.65 -5.11
N THR A 296 -11.57 -14.09 -5.31
CA THR A 296 -10.87 -15.04 -4.46
C THR A 296 -9.68 -14.36 -3.81
N TRP A 297 -9.08 -15.00 -2.80
CA TRP A 297 -7.85 -14.51 -2.22
C TRP A 297 -6.74 -14.46 -3.28
N GLY A 298 -6.18 -13.28 -3.47
CA GLY A 298 -5.02 -13.07 -4.31
C GLY A 298 -3.73 -13.56 -3.66
N SER A 299 -2.62 -13.20 -4.25
CA SER A 299 -1.28 -13.40 -3.69
C SER A 299 -0.65 -12.07 -3.37
N GLY A 300 -0.05 -11.96 -2.19
CA GLY A 300 0.88 -10.89 -1.87
C GLY A 300 2.14 -11.05 -2.71
N ARG A 301 2.66 -9.97 -3.28
CA ARG A 301 3.82 -9.91 -4.15
C ARG A 301 4.75 -8.78 -3.75
N LEU A 302 5.97 -8.79 -4.26
CA LEU A 302 6.94 -7.72 -4.11
C LEU A 302 7.42 -7.20 -5.46
N ALA A 303 7.53 -5.88 -5.56
CA ALA A 303 8.35 -5.21 -6.56
C ALA A 303 9.51 -4.48 -5.86
N MET A 304 10.64 -4.35 -6.53
CA MET A 304 11.85 -3.71 -6.01
C MET A 304 12.32 -2.61 -6.97
N TYR A 305 12.77 -1.51 -6.39
CA TYR A 305 13.58 -0.49 -7.04
C TYR A 305 15.01 -0.56 -6.52
N ALA A 306 16.00 -0.61 -7.43
CA ALA A 306 17.41 -0.69 -7.07
C ALA A 306 17.97 0.67 -6.63
N GLY A 307 17.48 1.17 -5.50
CA GLY A 307 17.83 2.44 -4.88
C GLY A 307 16.90 2.72 -3.71
N THR A 308 17.15 3.81 -3.00
CA THR A 308 16.40 4.23 -1.81
C THR A 308 14.93 4.54 -2.12
N MET A 309 14.10 4.57 -1.08
CA MET A 309 12.71 5.04 -1.21
C MET A 309 12.62 6.45 -1.79
N LYS A 310 13.55 7.33 -1.39
CA LYS A 310 13.60 8.69 -1.94
C LYS A 310 13.85 8.67 -3.44
N GLU A 311 14.87 7.96 -3.89
CA GLU A 311 15.20 7.85 -5.32
C GLU A 311 14.06 7.22 -6.12
N CYS A 312 13.42 6.17 -5.60
CA CYS A 312 12.26 5.54 -6.21
C CYS A 312 11.12 6.55 -6.40
N LEU A 313 10.75 7.26 -5.34
CA LEU A 313 9.65 8.21 -5.38
C LEU A 313 9.97 9.42 -6.29
N GLU A 314 11.17 9.98 -6.20
CA GLU A 314 11.58 11.12 -7.03
C GLU A 314 11.66 10.75 -8.52
N ALA A 315 12.09 9.54 -8.85
CA ALA A 315 12.16 9.07 -10.23
C ALA A 315 10.80 9.03 -10.94
N HIS A 316 9.69 8.95 -10.19
CA HIS A 316 8.34 9.05 -10.73
C HIS A 316 7.91 10.49 -11.06
N PHE A 317 8.71 11.50 -10.71
CA PHE A 317 8.39 12.93 -10.90
C PHE A 317 9.54 13.68 -11.57
N PRO A 318 9.86 13.36 -12.83
CA PRO A 318 10.94 14.03 -13.56
C PRO A 318 10.68 15.53 -13.68
N ALA A 319 11.76 16.31 -13.65
CA ALA A 319 11.69 17.75 -13.77
C ALA A 319 11.13 18.16 -15.16
N ASN A 320 10.45 19.32 -15.18
CA ASN A 320 9.96 19.96 -16.41
C ASN A 320 8.91 19.18 -17.21
N VAL A 321 8.28 18.18 -16.62
CA VAL A 321 7.15 17.47 -17.22
C VAL A 321 5.84 18.05 -16.69
N PRO A 322 4.90 18.45 -17.55
CA PRO A 322 3.59 18.91 -17.11
C PRO A 322 2.84 17.80 -16.38
N MET A 323 2.31 18.12 -15.20
CA MET A 323 1.63 17.14 -14.35
C MET A 323 0.15 17.49 -14.20
N VAL A 324 -0.68 16.46 -14.14
CA VAL A 324 -2.06 16.59 -13.67
C VAL A 324 -2.02 16.96 -12.20
N ARG A 325 -2.83 17.93 -11.78
CA ARG A 325 -2.91 18.37 -10.39
C ARG A 325 -4.29 18.09 -9.83
N TYR A 326 -4.32 17.71 -8.56
CA TYR A 326 -5.54 17.53 -7.78
C TYR A 326 -5.54 18.52 -6.61
N ASP A 327 -6.64 19.28 -6.47
CA ASP A 327 -6.89 20.16 -5.33
C ASP A 327 -7.77 19.40 -4.31
N ALA A 328 -7.21 19.04 -3.16
CA ALA A 328 -7.90 18.25 -2.15
C ALA A 328 -9.01 19.01 -1.39
N ARG A 329 -9.03 20.36 -1.44
CA ARG A 329 -10.12 21.16 -0.89
C ARG A 329 -11.30 21.26 -1.84
N LYS A 330 -11.00 21.37 -3.15
CA LYS A 330 -12.03 21.52 -4.20
C LYS A 330 -12.46 20.18 -4.78
N ALA A 331 -11.78 19.11 -4.42
CA ALA A 331 -11.99 17.77 -4.96
C ALA A 331 -11.97 17.75 -6.51
N LYS A 332 -10.96 18.39 -7.11
CA LYS A 332 -10.95 18.65 -8.55
C LYS A 332 -9.56 18.42 -9.17
N PHE A 333 -9.56 17.70 -10.30
CA PHE A 333 -8.40 17.60 -11.18
C PHE A 333 -8.25 18.80 -12.11
N THR A 334 -7.02 19.21 -12.35
CA THR A 334 -6.65 20.21 -13.35
C THR A 334 -5.58 19.59 -14.26
N TYR A 335 -5.88 19.56 -15.54
CA TYR A 335 -5.01 18.99 -16.57
C TYR A 335 -4.14 20.08 -17.19
N PRO A 336 -2.88 19.77 -17.54
CA PRO A 336 -2.04 20.69 -18.28
C PRO A 336 -2.69 21.00 -19.64
N LYS A 337 -2.56 22.27 -20.09
CA LYS A 337 -3.03 22.65 -21.44
C LYS A 337 -2.26 21.82 -22.47
N LYS A 338 -2.97 21.18 -23.39
CA LYS A 338 -2.34 20.58 -24.58
C LYS A 338 -1.67 21.72 -25.36
N LYS A 339 -0.38 21.61 -25.56
CA LYS A 339 0.36 22.51 -26.45
C LYS A 339 0.06 22.18 -27.90
#